data_6fc7067c38e7736ce81eaf9741be6e19
#
_entry.id   6fc7067c38e7736ce81eaf9741be6e19
#
_cell.length_a   1.000
_cell.length_b   1.000
_cell.length_c   1.000
_cell.angle_alpha   90.00
_cell.angle_beta   90.00
_cell.angle_gamma   90.00
#
_symmetry.space_group_name_H-M   'P 1'
#
loop_
_entity.id
_entity.type
_entity.pdbx_description
1 polymer ?
#
loop_
_entity_poly.entity_id
_entity_poly.type
_entity_poly.pdbx_seq_one_letter_code
_entity_poly.pdbx_strand_id
1 'polypeptide(L)'
;MPEEDDIPPRFSSPPCLMHEVDPAYMGLDLPGTISTAEWREQERKRLIPARQGILSSERSARTDAIIRALDKLLPDVRGETVSLYWPFRGEPDLRGWMNTLIARGAECALPVVFARATPLGFRSWRAGEELERGVWGIPIPAKGRVVQPTIVIAPVVGFDEGGYRLGYGGGYYDRTLAVLQPKPFVIGVGFEQQMMESIRPQWHDIAMDAIVTEGRASSPPLG
;
A
#
# COMPACT_ATOMS: atom_id res chain seq x y z
N MET A 1 -7.40 -30.70 59.47
CA MET A 1 -7.67 -29.35 58.93
C MET A 1 -7.30 -29.42 57.48
N PRO A 2 -8.23 -29.38 56.54
CA PRO A 2 -7.87 -29.30 55.11
C PRO A 2 -7.54 -27.87 54.74
N GLU A 3 -6.57 -27.72 53.87
CA GLU A 3 -6.07 -26.48 53.26
C GLU A 3 -7.17 -25.80 52.46
N GLU A 4 -7.26 -24.48 52.60
CA GLU A 4 -8.12 -23.61 51.80
C GLU A 4 -7.64 -23.62 50.35
N ASP A 5 -8.53 -24.02 49.45
CA ASP A 5 -8.32 -23.95 48.01
C ASP A 5 -8.05 -22.53 47.55
N ASP A 6 -6.90 -22.35 46.96
CA ASP A 6 -6.44 -21.14 46.28
C ASP A 6 -7.22 -21.02 44.93
N ILE A 7 -8.43 -20.42 45.00
CA ILE A 7 -9.26 -20.14 43.83
C ILE A 7 -8.68 -18.90 43.16
N PRO A 8 -8.12 -19.00 41.94
CA PRO A 8 -7.61 -17.81 41.26
C PRO A 8 -8.74 -16.81 41.01
N PRO A 9 -8.45 -15.49 41.08
CA PRO A 9 -9.45 -14.46 40.91
C PRO A 9 -10.13 -14.62 39.54
N ARG A 10 -11.47 -14.72 39.53
CA ARG A 10 -12.27 -14.67 38.30
C ARG A 10 -12.14 -13.26 37.73
N PHE A 11 -11.32 -13.11 36.71
CA PHE A 11 -11.33 -11.94 35.85
C PHE A 11 -12.70 -11.95 35.12
N SER A 12 -13.64 -11.15 35.60
CA SER A 12 -14.80 -10.79 34.80
C SER A 12 -14.31 -9.79 33.75
N SER A 13 -14.04 -10.28 32.55
CA SER A 13 -13.93 -9.39 31.38
C SER A 13 -15.23 -8.58 31.30
N PRO A 14 -15.16 -7.26 31.00
CA PRO A 14 -16.36 -6.48 30.72
C PRO A 14 -17.17 -7.21 29.63
N PRO A 15 -18.52 -7.10 29.63
CA PRO A 15 -19.33 -7.77 28.63
C PRO A 15 -18.79 -7.43 27.25
N CYS A 16 -18.37 -8.48 26.54
CA CYS A 16 -17.79 -8.33 25.21
C CYS A 16 -18.92 -7.89 24.29
N LEU A 17 -18.88 -6.65 23.82
CA LEU A 17 -19.78 -6.10 22.82
C LEU A 17 -19.50 -6.69 21.42
N MET A 18 -19.03 -7.94 21.35
CA MET A 18 -18.72 -8.64 20.10
C MET A 18 -19.90 -8.71 19.11
N HIS A 19 -21.10 -8.54 19.57
CA HIS A 19 -22.30 -8.45 18.70
C HIS A 19 -22.45 -7.08 18.02
N GLU A 20 -21.73 -6.06 18.49
CA GLU A 20 -21.69 -4.72 17.87
C GLU A 20 -20.51 -4.56 16.89
N VAL A 21 -19.59 -5.51 16.87
CA VAL A 21 -18.46 -5.49 15.92
C VAL A 21 -18.90 -6.20 14.65
N ASP A 22 -18.84 -5.51 13.52
CA ASP A 22 -19.07 -6.12 12.20
C ASP A 22 -18.18 -7.35 12.05
N PRO A 23 -18.74 -8.58 11.89
CA PRO A 23 -17.95 -9.79 11.72
C PRO A 23 -16.93 -9.72 10.58
N ALA A 24 -17.18 -8.92 9.53
CA ALA A 24 -16.25 -8.67 8.45
C ALA A 24 -14.99 -7.95 8.95
N TYR A 25 -15.08 -7.13 9.99
CA TYR A 25 -13.94 -6.45 10.64
C TYR A 25 -13.08 -7.42 11.44
N MET A 26 -13.65 -8.49 11.94
CA MET A 26 -12.95 -9.57 12.69
C MET A 26 -12.34 -10.62 11.76
N GLY A 27 -12.52 -10.50 10.46
CA GLY A 27 -12.08 -11.53 9.49
C GLY A 27 -12.91 -12.82 9.59
N LEU A 28 -14.09 -12.78 10.20
CA LEU A 28 -14.98 -13.91 10.32
C LEU A 28 -15.93 -13.93 9.12
N ASP A 29 -15.82 -14.95 8.29
CA ASP A 29 -16.76 -15.19 7.20
C ASP A 29 -18.07 -15.77 7.78
N LEU A 30 -19.17 -15.03 7.63
CA LEU A 30 -20.49 -15.53 8.05
C LEU A 30 -20.98 -16.63 7.11
N PRO A 31 -21.66 -17.68 7.60
CA PRO A 31 -22.28 -18.68 6.74
C PRO A 31 -23.21 -18.02 5.71
N GLY A 32 -22.99 -18.31 4.42
CA GLY A 32 -23.76 -17.77 3.30
C GLY A 32 -23.25 -16.43 2.73
N THR A 33 -22.21 -15.84 3.28
CA THR A 33 -21.51 -14.70 2.67
C THR A 33 -20.26 -15.18 1.93
N ILE A 34 -19.89 -14.46 0.87
CA ILE A 34 -18.60 -14.71 0.21
C ILE A 34 -17.46 -14.32 1.16
N SER A 35 -16.41 -15.13 1.20
CA SER A 35 -15.24 -14.85 2.03
C SER A 35 -14.59 -13.51 1.67
N THR A 36 -13.91 -12.88 2.62
CA THR A 36 -13.16 -11.64 2.36
C THR A 36 -12.14 -11.83 1.23
N ALA A 37 -11.53 -12.99 1.13
CA ALA A 37 -10.57 -13.30 0.05
C ALA A 37 -11.25 -13.32 -1.32
N GLU A 38 -12.40 -13.99 -1.46
CA GLU A 38 -13.19 -14.04 -2.70
C GLU A 38 -13.75 -12.67 -3.06
N TRP A 39 -14.25 -11.92 -2.08
CA TRP A 39 -14.75 -10.57 -2.29
C TRP A 39 -13.63 -9.64 -2.81
N ARG A 40 -12.45 -9.66 -2.18
CA ARG A 40 -11.29 -8.89 -2.66
C ARG A 40 -10.85 -9.29 -4.07
N GLU A 41 -10.97 -10.57 -4.43
CA GLU A 41 -10.70 -11.06 -5.79
C GLU A 41 -11.71 -10.50 -6.79
N GLN A 42 -13.00 -10.44 -6.45
CA GLN A 42 -14.05 -9.84 -7.29
C GLN A 42 -13.80 -8.34 -7.47
N GLU A 43 -13.44 -7.61 -6.40
CA GLU A 43 -13.13 -6.19 -6.50
C GLU A 43 -11.89 -5.92 -7.39
N ARG A 44 -10.87 -6.74 -7.31
CA ARG A 44 -9.73 -6.65 -8.26
C ARG A 44 -10.17 -6.84 -9.70
N LYS A 45 -11.04 -7.82 -9.96
CA LYS A 45 -11.59 -8.07 -11.31
C LYS A 45 -12.43 -6.90 -11.83
N ARG A 46 -13.04 -6.12 -10.96
CA ARG A 46 -13.80 -4.91 -11.29
C ARG A 46 -12.89 -3.70 -11.50
N LEU A 47 -11.99 -3.44 -10.54
CA LEU A 47 -11.21 -2.19 -10.48
C LEU A 47 -10.05 -2.14 -11.49
N ILE A 48 -9.37 -3.28 -11.74
CA ILE A 48 -8.23 -3.30 -12.66
C ILE A 48 -8.65 -2.99 -14.10
N PRO A 49 -9.67 -3.65 -14.69
CA PRO A 49 -10.14 -3.29 -16.02
C PRO A 49 -10.68 -1.85 -16.11
N ALA A 50 -11.41 -1.39 -15.09
CA ALA A 50 -11.90 0.00 -15.03
C ALA A 50 -10.75 1.02 -15.11
N ARG A 51 -9.66 0.78 -14.39
CA ARG A 51 -8.44 1.59 -14.46
C ARG A 51 -7.76 1.51 -15.83
N GLN A 52 -7.65 0.31 -16.41
CA GLN A 52 -7.06 0.13 -17.74
C GLN A 52 -7.86 0.82 -18.84
N GLY A 53 -9.18 0.94 -18.66
CA GLY A 53 -10.08 1.63 -19.58
C GLY A 53 -9.93 3.16 -19.62
N ILE A 54 -9.19 3.76 -18.67
CA ILE A 54 -8.91 5.20 -18.72
C ILE A 54 -8.09 5.51 -19.98
N LEU A 55 -8.55 6.46 -20.78
CA LEU A 55 -7.86 6.92 -21.99
C LEU A 55 -6.45 7.41 -21.65
N SER A 56 -5.48 7.20 -22.53
CA SER A 56 -4.07 7.54 -22.28
C SER A 56 -3.87 9.03 -21.97
N SER A 57 -4.55 9.93 -22.71
CA SER A 57 -4.49 11.38 -22.46
C SER A 57 -5.07 11.75 -21.09
N GLU A 58 -6.19 11.16 -20.72
CA GLU A 58 -6.82 11.38 -19.43
C GLU A 58 -5.96 10.84 -18.29
N ARG A 59 -5.39 9.65 -18.45
CA ARG A 59 -4.46 9.05 -17.49
C ARG A 59 -3.25 9.95 -17.26
N SER A 60 -2.67 10.51 -18.32
CA SER A 60 -1.56 11.47 -18.20
C SER A 60 -1.98 12.70 -17.40
N ALA A 61 -3.09 13.34 -17.74
CA ALA A 61 -3.57 14.54 -17.04
C ALA A 61 -3.86 14.27 -15.55
N ARG A 62 -4.47 13.13 -15.23
CA ARG A 62 -4.70 12.69 -13.85
C ARG A 62 -3.40 12.42 -13.12
N THR A 63 -2.43 11.77 -13.78
CA THR A 63 -1.08 11.51 -13.21
C THR A 63 -0.37 12.83 -12.90
N ASP A 64 -0.45 13.84 -13.78
CA ASP A 64 0.14 15.15 -13.53
C ASP A 64 -0.51 15.85 -12.32
N ALA A 65 -1.81 15.67 -12.10
CA ALA A 65 -2.48 16.17 -10.90
C ALA A 65 -2.00 15.44 -9.63
N ILE A 66 -1.82 14.12 -9.68
CA ILE A 66 -1.24 13.32 -8.61
C ILE A 66 0.18 13.82 -8.28
N ILE A 67 1.03 14.03 -9.28
CA ILE A 67 2.40 14.53 -9.08
C ILE A 67 2.38 15.89 -8.38
N ARG A 68 1.51 16.81 -8.80
CA ARG A 68 1.38 18.12 -8.12
C ARG A 68 0.94 17.98 -6.65
N ALA A 69 0.08 17.01 -6.35
CA ALA A 69 -0.33 16.73 -4.97
C ALA A 69 0.80 16.12 -4.15
N LEU A 70 1.57 15.19 -4.72
CA LEU A 70 2.76 14.62 -4.11
C LEU A 70 3.84 15.68 -3.84
N ASP A 71 4.07 16.62 -4.75
CA ASP A 71 5.03 17.71 -4.54
C ASP A 71 4.63 18.64 -3.38
N LYS A 72 3.32 18.85 -3.18
CA LYS A 72 2.82 19.62 -2.02
C LYS A 72 2.95 18.83 -0.71
N LEU A 73 2.75 17.53 -0.75
CA LEU A 73 2.85 16.66 0.42
C LEU A 73 4.32 16.46 0.84
N LEU A 74 5.23 16.46 -0.12
CA LEU A 74 6.67 16.25 0.05
C LEU A 74 7.47 17.50 -0.38
N PRO A 75 7.38 18.61 0.38
CA PRO A 75 8.02 19.88 -0.01
C PRO A 75 9.54 19.83 0.05
N ASP A 76 10.12 19.02 0.93
CA ASP A 76 11.55 18.77 1.00
C ASP A 76 11.81 17.24 1.01
N VAL A 77 12.69 16.80 0.13
CA VAL A 77 13.08 15.39 -0.02
C VAL A 77 14.60 15.21 -0.01
N ARG A 78 15.35 16.23 0.36
CA ARG A 78 16.82 16.17 0.42
C ARG A 78 17.31 15.16 1.43
N GLY A 79 18.13 14.23 0.96
CA GLY A 79 18.67 13.15 1.80
C GLY A 79 17.68 12.00 2.03
N GLU A 80 16.43 12.12 1.56
CA GLU A 80 15.45 11.05 1.66
C GLU A 80 15.71 9.95 0.63
N THR A 81 15.37 8.72 0.97
CA THR A 81 15.31 7.60 0.04
C THR A 81 13.86 7.33 -0.29
N VAL A 82 13.44 7.67 -1.51
CA VAL A 82 12.06 7.52 -1.97
C VAL A 82 11.92 6.27 -2.83
N SER A 83 11.19 5.28 -2.33
CA SER A 83 10.79 4.14 -3.17
C SER A 83 9.56 4.49 -3.97
N LEU A 84 9.65 4.34 -5.29
CA LEU A 84 8.52 4.38 -6.19
C LEU A 84 8.16 2.96 -6.64
N TYR A 85 7.36 2.84 -7.70
CA TYR A 85 7.03 1.58 -8.34
C TYR A 85 7.15 1.70 -9.86
N TRP A 86 7.31 0.59 -10.55
CA TRP A 86 7.19 0.54 -12.00
C TRP A 86 5.72 0.38 -12.36
N PRO A 87 5.12 1.30 -13.18
CA PRO A 87 3.69 1.29 -13.44
C PRO A 87 3.26 0.02 -14.15
N PHE A 88 2.19 -0.61 -13.65
CA PHE A 88 1.65 -1.86 -14.13
C PHE A 88 0.15 -1.78 -14.28
N ARG A 89 -0.41 -2.37 -15.35
CA ARG A 89 -1.88 -2.43 -15.60
C ARG A 89 -2.59 -1.09 -15.43
N GLY A 90 -2.03 -0.03 -16.03
CA GLY A 90 -2.68 1.30 -16.06
C GLY A 90 -2.52 2.13 -14.79
N GLU A 91 -1.57 1.83 -13.92
CA GLU A 91 -1.21 2.67 -12.77
C GLU A 91 -0.71 4.05 -13.19
N PRO A 92 -0.82 5.08 -12.30
CA PRO A 92 -0.18 6.37 -12.53
C PRO A 92 1.32 6.19 -12.82
N ASP A 93 1.81 6.80 -13.88
CA ASP A 93 3.22 6.69 -14.28
C ASP A 93 4.06 7.79 -13.64
N LEU A 94 4.70 7.47 -12.54
CA LEU A 94 5.54 8.40 -11.78
C LEU A 94 7.01 8.40 -12.20
N ARG A 95 7.39 7.67 -13.27
CA ARG A 95 8.81 7.55 -13.68
C ARG A 95 9.43 8.89 -14.05
N GLY A 96 8.68 9.76 -14.72
CA GLY A 96 9.16 11.12 -15.01
C GLY A 96 9.42 11.95 -13.75
N TRP A 97 8.62 11.77 -12.72
CA TRP A 97 8.75 12.45 -11.43
C TRP A 97 10.00 12.02 -10.65
N MET A 98 10.50 10.81 -10.84
CA MET A 98 11.76 10.35 -10.22
C MET A 98 12.91 11.29 -10.51
N ASN A 99 13.03 11.80 -11.75
CA ASN A 99 14.10 12.73 -12.11
C ASN A 99 13.97 14.05 -11.34
N THR A 100 12.77 14.51 -11.09
CA THR A 100 12.49 15.69 -10.27
C THR A 100 12.90 15.48 -8.82
N LEU A 101 12.57 14.31 -8.24
CA LEU A 101 12.99 13.96 -6.88
C LEU A 101 14.51 13.91 -6.75
N ILE A 102 15.20 13.29 -7.71
CA ILE A 102 16.67 13.22 -7.75
C ILE A 102 17.27 14.62 -7.85
N ALA A 103 16.73 15.48 -8.71
CA ALA A 103 17.19 16.88 -8.84
C ALA A 103 16.98 17.68 -7.54
N ARG A 104 15.99 17.30 -6.72
CA ARG A 104 15.73 17.89 -5.39
C ARG A 104 16.57 17.24 -4.27
N GLY A 105 17.47 16.31 -4.59
CA GLY A 105 18.43 15.72 -3.68
C GLY A 105 17.97 14.42 -3.00
N ALA A 106 16.89 13.79 -3.48
CA ALA A 106 16.48 12.46 -3.03
C ALA A 106 17.28 11.36 -3.72
N GLU A 107 17.38 10.20 -3.08
CA GLU A 107 17.72 8.95 -3.74
C GLU A 107 16.43 8.21 -4.11
N CYS A 108 16.31 7.75 -5.36
CA CYS A 108 15.16 6.96 -5.78
C CYS A 108 15.48 5.46 -5.81
N ALA A 109 14.48 4.64 -5.50
CA ALA A 109 14.59 3.19 -5.51
C ALA A 109 13.34 2.55 -6.12
N LEU A 110 13.48 1.32 -6.60
CA LEU A 110 12.37 0.48 -7.05
C LEU A 110 12.31 -0.80 -6.21
N PRO A 111 11.08 -1.32 -5.96
CA PRO A 111 10.89 -2.55 -5.21
C PRO A 111 11.33 -3.77 -6.03
N VAL A 112 11.95 -4.72 -5.36
CA VAL A 112 12.41 -5.99 -5.92
C VAL A 112 11.85 -7.14 -5.09
N VAL A 113 11.26 -8.12 -5.76
CA VAL A 113 10.83 -9.38 -5.15
C VAL A 113 12.00 -10.36 -5.21
N PHE A 114 12.65 -10.62 -4.09
CA PHE A 114 13.74 -11.60 -4.01
C PHE A 114 13.24 -13.04 -3.90
N ALA A 115 12.10 -13.24 -3.24
CA ALA A 115 11.46 -14.54 -3.13
C ALA A 115 9.93 -14.40 -3.01
N ARG A 116 9.22 -15.50 -3.31
CA ARG A 116 7.76 -15.52 -3.16
C ARG A 116 7.38 -15.40 -1.68
N ALA A 117 6.33 -14.59 -1.42
CA ALA A 117 5.77 -14.39 -0.09
C ALA A 117 6.76 -13.84 0.97
N THR A 118 7.83 -13.15 0.54
CA THR A 118 8.76 -12.42 1.41
C THR A 118 8.54 -10.91 1.32
N PRO A 119 9.05 -10.11 2.26
CA PRO A 119 9.14 -8.66 2.09
C PRO A 119 9.85 -8.26 0.80
N LEU A 120 9.49 -7.10 0.26
CA LEU A 120 10.23 -6.48 -0.83
C LEU A 120 11.60 -5.99 -0.33
N GLY A 121 12.61 -6.13 -1.15
CA GLY A 121 13.79 -5.30 -1.03
C GLY A 121 13.66 -4.08 -1.96
N PHE A 122 14.54 -3.13 -1.78
CA PHE A 122 14.58 -1.93 -2.63
C PHE A 122 15.98 -1.76 -3.19
N ARG A 123 16.08 -1.55 -4.52
CA ARG A 123 17.35 -1.22 -5.17
C ARG A 123 17.29 0.20 -5.68
N SER A 124 18.38 0.97 -5.44
CA SER A 124 18.52 2.30 -6.01
C SER A 124 18.44 2.21 -7.54
N TRP A 125 17.78 3.21 -8.15
CA TRP A 125 17.63 3.28 -9.59
C TRP A 125 17.47 4.73 -10.07
N ARG A 126 18.03 5.01 -11.23
CA ARG A 126 17.90 6.27 -11.96
C ARG A 126 17.48 5.99 -13.40
N ALA A 127 16.78 6.95 -14.02
CA ALA A 127 16.40 6.82 -15.41
C ALA A 127 17.64 6.59 -16.30
N GLY A 128 17.56 5.59 -17.18
CA GLY A 128 18.66 5.18 -18.06
C GLY A 128 19.54 4.04 -17.51
N GLU A 129 19.42 3.69 -16.24
CA GLU A 129 20.12 2.51 -15.70
C GLU A 129 19.46 1.21 -16.17
N GLU A 130 20.27 0.16 -16.27
CA GLU A 130 19.86 -1.14 -16.77
C GLU A 130 18.75 -1.78 -15.91
N LEU A 131 17.77 -2.34 -16.59
CA LEU A 131 16.65 -3.06 -15.98
C LEU A 131 16.67 -4.52 -16.41
N GLU A 132 16.22 -5.39 -15.51
CA GLU A 132 15.97 -6.80 -15.78
C GLU A 132 14.50 -7.15 -15.55
N ARG A 133 14.05 -8.33 -16.02
CA ARG A 133 12.68 -8.78 -15.80
C ARG A 133 12.54 -9.40 -14.41
N GLY A 134 11.71 -8.76 -13.57
CA GLY A 134 11.27 -9.29 -12.29
C GLY A 134 10.01 -10.14 -12.39
N VAL A 135 9.39 -10.36 -11.22
CA VAL A 135 8.12 -11.10 -11.10
C VAL A 135 7.02 -10.41 -11.91
N TRP A 136 6.17 -11.18 -12.55
CA TRP A 136 5.12 -10.74 -13.50
C TRP A 136 5.64 -9.95 -14.71
N GLY A 137 6.93 -10.04 -15.01
CA GLY A 137 7.56 -9.28 -16.09
C GLY A 137 7.74 -7.79 -15.79
N ILE A 138 7.52 -7.36 -14.54
CA ILE A 138 7.73 -5.97 -14.11
C ILE A 138 9.23 -5.69 -14.12
N PRO A 139 9.68 -4.61 -14.80
CA PRO A 139 11.08 -4.21 -14.78
C PRO A 139 11.56 -3.87 -13.37
N ILE A 140 12.74 -4.38 -13.03
CA ILE A 140 13.44 -4.09 -11.77
C ILE A 140 14.89 -3.66 -12.08
N PRO A 141 15.58 -2.92 -11.21
CA PRO A 141 16.97 -2.58 -11.40
C PRO A 141 17.85 -3.83 -11.49
N ALA A 142 18.57 -4.00 -12.62
CA ALA A 142 19.52 -5.10 -12.80
C ALA A 142 20.71 -4.96 -11.87
N LYS A 143 21.14 -3.71 -11.66
CA LYS A 143 22.22 -3.30 -10.77
C LYS A 143 21.66 -2.22 -9.84
N GLY A 144 22.35 -1.91 -8.79
CA GLY A 144 21.92 -0.91 -7.81
C GLY A 144 22.14 -1.44 -6.41
N ARG A 145 22.51 -0.55 -5.51
CA ARG A 145 22.68 -0.95 -4.11
C ARG A 145 21.33 -1.21 -3.45
N VAL A 146 21.30 -2.16 -2.55
CA VAL A 146 20.14 -2.35 -1.69
C VAL A 146 20.06 -1.16 -0.74
N VAL A 147 18.88 -0.55 -0.67
CA VAL A 147 18.63 0.64 0.15
C VAL A 147 17.38 0.42 1.01
N GLN A 148 17.28 1.17 2.09
CA GLN A 148 16.07 1.22 2.91
C GLN A 148 15.35 2.54 2.66
N PRO A 149 14.11 2.54 2.17
CA PRO A 149 13.38 3.76 1.90
C PRO A 149 12.91 4.41 3.21
N THR A 150 12.97 5.72 3.26
CA THR A 150 12.36 6.57 4.28
C THR A 150 10.95 7.01 3.87
N ILE A 151 10.68 7.01 2.54
CA ILE A 151 9.36 7.28 1.96
C ILE A 151 9.03 6.16 0.98
N VAL A 152 7.84 5.59 1.09
CA VAL A 152 7.35 4.52 0.21
C VAL A 152 6.11 4.99 -0.53
N ILE A 153 6.21 5.09 -1.86
CA ILE A 153 5.06 5.30 -2.73
C ILE A 153 4.54 3.93 -3.17
N ALA A 154 3.36 3.55 -2.68
CA ALA A 154 2.75 2.26 -2.95
C ALA A 154 1.59 2.40 -3.95
N PRO A 155 1.56 1.60 -5.05
CA PRO A 155 0.41 1.60 -5.94
C PRO A 155 -0.78 0.91 -5.28
N VAL A 156 -1.99 1.37 -5.58
CA VAL A 156 -3.23 0.78 -5.08
C VAL A 156 -4.10 0.25 -6.23
N VAL A 157 -4.77 -0.88 -6.03
CA VAL A 157 -5.85 -1.36 -6.90
C VAL A 157 -7.17 -0.73 -6.45
N GLY A 158 -7.36 -0.61 -5.15
CA GLY A 158 -8.43 0.10 -4.48
C GLY A 158 -7.93 0.62 -3.13
N PHE A 159 -8.67 1.53 -2.51
CA PHE A 159 -8.36 2.10 -1.19
C PHE A 159 -9.64 2.57 -0.51
N ASP A 160 -9.58 2.72 0.81
CA ASP A 160 -10.68 3.25 1.61
C ASP A 160 -10.27 4.47 2.45
N GLU A 161 -11.24 5.09 3.13
CA GLU A 161 -11.00 6.27 3.96
C GLU A 161 -10.14 5.98 5.19
N GLY A 162 -10.06 4.72 5.63
CA GLY A 162 -9.18 4.28 6.69
C GLY A 162 -7.70 4.21 6.29
N GLY A 163 -7.39 4.54 5.04
CA GLY A 163 -6.03 4.47 4.50
C GLY A 163 -5.54 3.08 4.14
N TYR A 164 -6.43 2.08 4.19
CA TYR A 164 -6.09 0.74 3.77
C TYR A 164 -6.14 0.59 2.24
N ARG A 165 -5.27 -0.26 1.71
CA ARG A 165 -5.18 -0.50 0.26
C ARG A 165 -5.55 -1.94 -0.11
N LEU A 166 -6.29 -2.09 -1.18
CA LEU A 166 -6.40 -3.34 -1.92
C LEU A 166 -5.24 -3.42 -2.91
N GLY A 167 -4.31 -4.35 -2.70
CA GLY A 167 -3.24 -4.66 -3.64
C GLY A 167 -3.60 -5.82 -4.58
N TYR A 168 -2.62 -6.33 -5.33
CA TYR A 168 -2.81 -7.46 -6.27
C TYR A 168 -2.97 -8.84 -5.60
N GLY A 169 -3.02 -8.91 -4.27
CA GLY A 169 -3.20 -10.15 -3.51
C GLY A 169 -1.92 -10.88 -3.12
N GLY A 170 -0.76 -10.37 -3.48
CA GLY A 170 0.54 -10.96 -3.07
C GLY A 170 0.96 -10.62 -1.65
N GLY A 171 0.38 -9.60 -1.01
CA GLY A 171 0.69 -9.13 0.36
C GLY A 171 2.13 -8.62 0.53
N TYR A 172 2.80 -8.27 -0.57
CA TYR A 172 4.21 -7.85 -0.52
C TYR A 172 4.41 -6.59 0.30
N TYR A 173 3.61 -5.55 0.06
CA TYR A 173 3.74 -4.28 0.78
C TYR A 173 3.42 -4.45 2.27
N ASP A 174 2.38 -5.20 2.65
CA ASP A 174 2.02 -5.40 4.06
C ASP A 174 3.16 -6.09 4.82
N ARG A 175 3.71 -7.17 4.25
CA ARG A 175 4.89 -7.84 4.83
C ARG A 175 6.10 -6.93 4.91
N THR A 176 6.30 -6.08 3.91
CA THR A 176 7.43 -5.14 3.88
C THR A 176 7.29 -4.07 4.96
N LEU A 177 6.12 -3.45 5.03
CA LEU A 177 5.85 -2.38 6.00
C LEU A 177 5.85 -2.89 7.45
N ALA A 178 5.52 -4.18 7.66
CA ALA A 178 5.59 -4.82 8.97
C ALA A 178 7.01 -4.95 9.53
N VAL A 179 8.03 -4.99 8.65
CA VAL A 179 9.43 -5.27 9.07
C VAL A 179 10.38 -4.09 8.89
N LEU A 180 9.99 -3.05 8.14
CA LEU A 180 10.85 -1.89 7.94
C LEU A 180 11.00 -1.08 9.25
N GLN A 181 12.25 -0.87 9.66
CA GLN A 181 12.61 -0.07 10.81
C GLN A 181 13.82 0.82 10.46
N PRO A 182 13.75 2.15 10.69
CA PRO A 182 12.58 2.88 11.16
C PRO A 182 11.41 2.78 10.16
N LYS A 183 10.17 2.95 10.67
CA LYS A 183 8.96 2.93 9.81
C LYS A 183 9.04 4.06 8.78
N PRO A 184 8.94 3.78 7.48
CA PRO A 184 8.90 4.81 6.45
C PRO A 184 7.56 5.57 6.48
N PHE A 185 7.53 6.77 5.88
CA PHE A 185 6.30 7.45 5.53
C PHE A 185 5.70 6.80 4.28
N VAL A 186 4.48 6.27 4.37
CA VAL A 186 3.86 5.46 3.32
C VAL A 186 2.73 6.20 2.65
N ILE A 187 2.84 6.40 1.33
CA ILE A 187 1.84 7.08 0.51
C ILE A 187 1.26 6.11 -0.51
N GLY A 188 -0.05 5.89 -0.42
CA GLY A 188 -0.78 5.17 -1.46
C GLY A 188 -1.08 6.08 -2.65
N VAL A 189 -0.89 5.58 -3.86
CA VAL A 189 -1.16 6.33 -5.08
C VAL A 189 -2.08 5.54 -6.00
N GLY A 190 -3.17 6.17 -6.42
CA GLY A 190 -4.16 5.62 -7.34
C GLY A 190 -5.01 6.71 -7.96
N PHE A 191 -6.04 6.33 -8.70
CA PHE A 191 -7.04 7.25 -9.24
C PHE A 191 -8.28 7.28 -8.33
N GLU A 192 -8.96 8.42 -8.28
CA GLU A 192 -10.13 8.64 -7.42
C GLU A 192 -11.21 7.58 -7.59
N GLN A 193 -11.43 7.10 -8.81
CA GLN A 193 -12.40 6.04 -9.11
C GLN A 193 -12.09 4.67 -8.46
N GLN A 194 -10.92 4.53 -7.83
CA GLN A 194 -10.51 3.31 -7.11
C GLN A 194 -10.88 3.37 -5.63
N MET A 195 -11.52 4.46 -5.20
CA MET A 195 -12.05 4.58 -3.85
C MET A 195 -13.16 3.55 -3.62
N MET A 196 -13.16 2.97 -2.45
CA MET A 196 -14.11 1.98 -1.96
C MET A 196 -14.66 2.42 -0.60
N GLU A 197 -15.84 1.95 -0.24
CA GLU A 197 -16.38 2.15 1.12
C GLU A 197 -15.46 1.48 2.18
N SER A 198 -15.02 0.27 1.92
CA SER A 198 -14.04 -0.46 2.73
C SER A 198 -13.33 -1.50 1.86
N ILE A 199 -12.06 -1.75 2.14
CA ILE A 199 -11.34 -2.91 1.58
C ILE A 199 -11.58 -4.19 2.40
N ARG A 200 -12.39 -4.13 3.45
CA ARG A 200 -12.55 -5.15 4.50
C ARG A 200 -11.19 -5.48 5.13
N PRO A 201 -10.58 -4.55 5.88
CA PRO A 201 -9.23 -4.72 6.41
C PRO A 201 -9.11 -5.98 7.26
N GLN A 202 -7.99 -6.68 7.15
CA GLN A 202 -7.63 -7.83 7.97
C GLN A 202 -6.51 -7.41 8.93
N TRP A 203 -6.32 -8.16 10.00
CA TRP A 203 -5.34 -7.87 11.05
C TRP A 203 -3.89 -7.66 10.56
N HIS A 204 -3.56 -8.18 9.39
CA HIS A 204 -2.23 -8.08 8.76
C HIS A 204 -2.13 -6.94 7.72
N ASP A 205 -3.23 -6.29 7.37
CA ASP A 205 -3.20 -5.14 6.47
C ASP A 205 -2.66 -3.92 7.21
N ILE A 206 -1.78 -3.17 6.57
CA ILE A 206 -1.16 -1.97 7.16
C ILE A 206 -1.69 -0.75 6.43
N ALA A 207 -2.30 0.16 7.21
CA ALA A 207 -2.76 1.43 6.69
C ALA A 207 -1.58 2.30 6.22
N MET A 208 -1.80 3.06 5.17
CA MET A 208 -0.86 4.06 4.67
C MET A 208 -1.03 5.36 5.45
N ASP A 209 0.05 6.14 5.54
CA ASP A 209 0.05 7.43 6.23
C ASP A 209 -0.66 8.52 5.41
N ALA A 210 -0.74 8.34 4.08
CA ALA A 210 -1.51 9.20 3.17
C ALA A 210 -1.98 8.44 1.94
N ILE A 211 -3.10 8.92 1.33
CA ILE A 211 -3.56 8.51 0.00
C ILE A 211 -3.58 9.74 -0.89
N VAL A 212 -3.00 9.61 -2.09
CA VAL A 212 -2.96 10.67 -3.10
C VAL A 212 -3.60 10.19 -4.40
N THR A 213 -4.58 10.94 -4.86
CA THR A 213 -5.25 10.78 -6.15
C THR A 213 -5.25 12.11 -6.92
N GLU A 214 -5.83 12.14 -8.11
CA GLU A 214 -6.03 13.40 -8.87
C GLU A 214 -7.01 14.37 -8.18
N GLY A 215 -7.87 13.87 -7.29
CA GLY A 215 -8.91 14.66 -6.61
C GLY A 215 -8.61 14.96 -5.15
N ARG A 216 -7.69 14.23 -4.52
CA ARG A 216 -7.39 14.40 -3.08
C ARG A 216 -5.95 14.08 -2.71
N ALA A 217 -5.53 14.68 -1.61
CA ALA A 217 -4.42 14.19 -0.79
C ALA A 217 -4.93 14.13 0.66
N SER A 218 -5.21 12.94 1.15
CA SER A 218 -5.80 12.72 2.49
C SER A 218 -4.89 11.85 3.33
N SER A 219 -4.72 12.24 4.60
CA SER A 219 -4.22 11.33 5.62
C SER A 219 -5.42 10.67 6.31
N PRO A 220 -5.37 9.37 6.64
CA PRO A 220 -6.42 8.73 7.43
C PRO A 220 -6.59 9.44 8.78
N PRO A 221 -7.77 9.41 9.39
CA PRO A 221 -7.96 9.94 10.73
C PRO A 221 -6.98 9.24 11.69
N LEU A 222 -6.33 10.05 12.54
CA LEU A 222 -5.49 9.51 13.61
C LEU A 222 -6.41 8.69 14.53
N GLY A 223 -6.22 7.37 14.57
CA GLY A 223 -6.94 6.45 15.42
C GLY A 223 -6.51 6.55 16.89
#